data_c5125600883656414e6e0fda2ed8247a
#
_entry.id   c5125600883656414e6e0fda2ed8247a
#
_cell.length_a   1.000
_cell.length_b   1.000
_cell.length_c   1.000
_cell.angle_alpha   90.00
_cell.angle_beta   90.00
_cell.angle_gamma   90.00
#
_symmetry.space_group_name_H-M   'P 1'
#
loop_
_entity.id
_entity.type
_entity.pdbx_description
1 polymer ?
#
loop_
_entity_poly.entity_id
_entity_poly.type
_entity_poly.pdbx_seq_one_letter_code
_entity_poly.pdbx_strand_id
1 'polypeptide(L)'
;MLVRSEDGGALAIGQLSHSWLSGQLARAWGNERFQPPEPFEDVVLGAEQHDIGWALYDLEPQLNRDTGLPRGFLETTVEEHLAIWRDAPERLISQSLDAALVVSMHGRSLSQLRAAASGGEDARLLEEHIAAEQERQGLLRERLGMSEAQAERTRRQMWTWDGMSLALCLDWRPFTLADVPSRDGLLDLELRHRDDGSCVVDPWPFADAPVRVHCEARRLQGTYRDPLALREAFGAARPVRLEYVLEPA
;
A
#
# COMPACT_ATOMS: atom_id res chain seq x y z
N MET A 1 -7.68 -5.59 -4.71
CA MET A 1 -8.36 -4.83 -3.63
C MET A 1 -8.13 -5.44 -2.27
N LEU A 2 -8.37 -4.70 -1.19
CA LEU A 2 -8.42 -5.21 0.18
C LEU A 2 -9.85 -5.65 0.48
N VAL A 3 -10.00 -6.78 1.17
CA VAL A 3 -11.32 -7.31 1.55
C VAL A 3 -11.33 -7.54 3.06
N ARG A 4 -12.14 -6.77 3.78
CA ARG A 4 -12.34 -6.93 5.21
C ARG A 4 -13.72 -7.52 5.46
N SER A 5 -13.76 -8.72 6.03
CA SER A 5 -15.03 -9.36 6.39
C SER A 5 -15.77 -8.57 7.47
N GLU A 6 -17.07 -8.44 7.32
CA GLU A 6 -17.99 -7.85 8.31
C GLU A 6 -19.18 -8.79 8.51
N ASP A 7 -19.95 -8.54 9.58
CA ASP A 7 -21.19 -9.31 9.82
C ASP A 7 -22.16 -9.14 8.64
N GLY A 8 -22.42 -10.26 7.96
CA GLY A 8 -23.34 -10.29 6.82
C GLY A 8 -22.75 -9.83 5.48
N GLY A 9 -21.41 -9.70 5.35
CA GLY A 9 -20.78 -9.31 4.09
C GLY A 9 -19.32 -8.92 4.18
N ALA A 10 -18.90 -7.88 3.44
CA ALA A 10 -17.53 -7.40 3.45
C ALA A 10 -17.43 -5.91 3.08
N LEU A 11 -16.38 -5.25 3.55
CA LEU A 11 -15.87 -4.02 2.96
C LEU A 11 -14.84 -4.36 1.90
N ALA A 12 -15.08 -3.87 0.70
CA ALA A 12 -14.15 -3.93 -0.43
C ALA A 12 -13.48 -2.56 -0.58
N ILE A 13 -12.19 -2.49 -0.30
CA ILE A 13 -11.39 -1.27 -0.37
C ILE A 13 -10.47 -1.39 -1.57
N GLY A 14 -10.56 -0.44 -2.51
CA GLY A 14 -9.67 -0.43 -3.67
C GLY A 14 -8.22 -0.19 -3.26
N GLN A 15 -7.27 -0.74 -4.02
CA GLN A 15 -5.84 -0.50 -3.77
C GLN A 15 -5.49 0.99 -3.91
N LEU A 16 -6.11 1.69 -4.86
CA LEU A 16 -5.93 3.14 -4.99
C LEU A 16 -6.49 3.92 -3.80
N SER A 17 -7.52 3.39 -3.14
CA SER A 17 -8.12 4.02 -1.97
C SER A 17 -7.22 3.89 -0.73
N HIS A 18 -6.60 2.72 -0.55
CA HIS A 18 -5.62 2.52 0.50
C HIS A 18 -4.31 3.28 0.22
N SER A 19 -3.89 3.37 -1.06
CA SER A 19 -2.72 4.20 -1.45
C SER A 19 -2.95 5.68 -1.13
N TRP A 20 -4.15 6.19 -1.37
CA TRP A 20 -4.54 7.54 -0.95
C TRP A 20 -4.37 7.75 0.56
N LEU A 21 -4.72 6.73 1.37
CA LEU A 21 -4.50 6.77 2.82
C LEU A 21 -3.00 6.77 3.16
N SER A 22 -2.19 5.97 2.46
CA SER A 22 -0.73 5.98 2.61
C SER A 22 -0.12 7.35 2.31
N GLY A 23 -0.61 8.04 1.28
CA GLY A 23 -0.18 9.41 0.96
C GLY A 23 -0.54 10.43 2.04
N GLN A 24 -1.72 10.30 2.68
CA GLN A 24 -2.08 11.16 3.82
C GLN A 24 -1.15 10.93 5.01
N LEU A 25 -0.78 9.68 5.30
CA LEU A 25 0.20 9.34 6.34
C LEU A 25 1.58 9.93 6.00
N ALA A 26 2.03 9.80 4.74
CA ALA A 26 3.28 10.38 4.27
C ALA A 26 3.30 11.91 4.40
N ARG A 27 2.18 12.57 4.08
CA ARG A 27 2.04 14.04 4.17
C ARG A 27 2.09 14.55 5.61
N ALA A 28 1.58 13.78 6.56
CA ALA A 28 1.60 14.12 7.98
C ALA A 28 2.95 13.76 8.65
N TRP A 29 3.78 12.93 8.00
CA TRP A 29 5.00 12.36 8.56
C TRP A 29 6.11 13.39 8.74
N GLY A 30 6.79 13.34 9.91
CA GLY A 30 8.00 14.10 10.20
C GLY A 30 7.89 14.88 11.49
N ASN A 31 8.95 14.82 12.27
CA ASN A 31 9.16 15.61 13.51
C ASN A 31 10.65 15.60 13.89
N GLU A 32 10.98 15.94 15.12
CA GLU A 32 12.38 15.95 15.60
C GLU A 32 13.04 14.58 15.53
N ARG A 33 12.29 13.49 15.66
CA ARG A 33 12.79 12.10 15.63
C ARG A 33 12.69 11.45 14.25
N PHE A 34 11.70 11.81 13.46
CA PHE A 34 11.43 11.21 12.14
C PHE A 34 11.63 12.24 11.03
N GLN A 35 12.41 11.88 10.02
CA GLN A 35 12.64 12.74 8.87
C GLN A 35 11.42 12.77 7.96
N PRO A 36 10.92 13.95 7.53
CA PRO A 36 9.85 14.02 6.53
C PRO A 36 10.29 13.40 5.19
N PRO A 37 9.34 13.06 4.30
CA PRO A 37 9.66 12.64 2.94
C PRO A 37 10.45 13.72 2.20
N GLU A 38 11.39 13.31 1.35
CA GLU A 38 12.26 14.24 0.60
C GLU A 38 12.66 13.64 -0.76
N PRO A 39 12.35 14.34 -1.90
CA PRO A 39 11.57 15.61 -1.98
C PRO A 39 10.12 15.40 -1.55
N PHE A 40 9.55 16.40 -0.85
CA PHE A 40 8.30 16.20 -0.12
C PHE A 40 7.12 15.83 -1.03
N GLU A 41 6.76 16.70 -1.97
CA GLU A 41 5.56 16.50 -2.81
C GLU A 41 5.71 15.28 -3.73
N ASP A 42 6.90 15.02 -4.26
CA ASP A 42 7.15 13.91 -5.17
C ASP A 42 7.08 12.55 -4.46
N VAL A 43 7.65 12.45 -3.26
CA VAL A 43 7.59 11.21 -2.46
C VAL A 43 6.17 10.98 -1.92
N VAL A 44 5.46 12.05 -1.52
CA VAL A 44 4.04 11.97 -1.16
C VAL A 44 3.20 11.49 -2.34
N LEU A 45 3.41 12.04 -3.55
CA LEU A 45 2.75 11.55 -4.77
C LEU A 45 3.06 10.06 -5.00
N GLY A 46 4.31 9.64 -4.82
CA GLY A 46 4.70 8.24 -4.90
C GLY A 46 3.92 7.37 -3.90
N ALA A 47 3.72 7.84 -2.67
CA ALA A 47 2.93 7.14 -1.66
C ALA A 47 1.42 7.11 -2.01
N GLU A 48 0.87 8.20 -2.55
CA GLU A 48 -0.52 8.28 -3.01
C GLU A 48 -0.80 7.34 -4.19
N GLN A 49 0.21 7.03 -4.98
CA GLN A 49 0.10 6.28 -6.23
C GLN A 49 0.86 4.95 -6.22
N HIS A 50 1.35 4.49 -5.06
CA HIS A 50 2.23 3.33 -5.02
C HIS A 50 1.59 2.07 -5.64
N ASP A 51 0.27 1.97 -5.59
CA ASP A 51 -0.52 0.88 -6.16
C ASP A 51 -1.21 1.21 -7.50
N ILE A 52 -0.72 2.21 -8.25
CA ILE A 52 -1.33 2.64 -9.53
C ILE A 52 -1.52 1.48 -10.54
N GLY A 53 -0.70 0.44 -10.43
CA GLY A 53 -0.83 -0.78 -11.24
C GLY A 53 -2.17 -1.49 -11.10
N TRP A 54 -2.81 -1.35 -9.93
CA TRP A 54 -4.09 -1.98 -9.62
C TRP A 54 -5.31 -1.28 -10.21
N ALA A 55 -5.17 -0.09 -10.80
CA ALA A 55 -6.28 0.77 -11.21
C ALA A 55 -7.36 0.04 -12.03
N LEU A 56 -6.95 -0.81 -12.96
CA LEU A 56 -7.88 -1.58 -13.80
C LEU A 56 -8.46 -2.80 -13.08
N TYR A 57 -7.68 -3.45 -12.22
CA TYR A 57 -8.12 -4.61 -11.44
C TYR A 57 -9.20 -4.27 -10.41
N ASP A 58 -9.13 -3.06 -9.83
CA ASP A 58 -10.11 -2.60 -8.85
C ASP A 58 -11.48 -2.25 -9.48
N LEU A 59 -11.54 -2.03 -10.79
CA LEU A 59 -12.79 -1.75 -11.51
C LEU A 59 -13.64 -3.00 -11.70
N GLU A 60 -13.01 -4.17 -11.82
CA GLU A 60 -13.67 -5.44 -12.10
C GLU A 60 -13.32 -6.49 -11.04
N PRO A 61 -13.98 -6.48 -9.87
CA PRO A 61 -13.70 -7.44 -8.80
C PRO A 61 -13.92 -8.87 -9.29
N GLN A 62 -12.95 -9.72 -9.01
CA GLN A 62 -13.01 -11.14 -9.30
C GLN A 62 -13.57 -11.90 -8.10
N LEU A 63 -14.37 -12.93 -8.36
CA LEU A 63 -14.99 -13.73 -7.32
C LEU A 63 -14.01 -14.78 -6.79
N ASN A 64 -13.78 -14.75 -5.47
CA ASN A 64 -13.25 -15.92 -4.76
C ASN A 64 -14.38 -16.91 -4.54
N ARG A 65 -14.29 -18.10 -5.18
CA ARG A 65 -15.36 -19.11 -5.16
C ARG A 65 -15.52 -19.82 -3.84
N ASP A 66 -14.47 -19.81 -3.01
CA ASP A 66 -14.48 -20.48 -1.70
C ASP A 66 -15.19 -19.63 -0.66
N THR A 67 -14.98 -18.31 -0.70
CA THR A 67 -15.58 -17.37 0.25
C THR A 67 -16.88 -16.73 -0.25
N GLY A 68 -17.08 -16.69 -1.56
CA GLY A 68 -18.18 -15.94 -2.19
C GLY A 68 -17.99 -14.41 -2.12
N LEU A 69 -16.80 -13.93 -1.80
CA LEU A 69 -16.42 -12.51 -1.70
C LEU A 69 -15.49 -12.11 -2.88
N PRO A 70 -15.17 -10.83 -3.07
CA PRO A 70 -14.12 -10.43 -4.00
C PRO A 70 -12.77 -11.09 -3.64
N ARG A 71 -11.96 -11.43 -4.65
CA ARG A 71 -10.57 -11.87 -4.44
C ARG A 71 -9.76 -10.75 -3.79
N GLY A 72 -9.06 -11.10 -2.73
CA GLY A 72 -8.10 -10.22 -2.07
C GLY A 72 -6.81 -10.06 -2.86
N PHE A 73 -6.02 -9.04 -2.52
CA PHE A 73 -4.74 -8.74 -3.21
C PHE A 73 -3.69 -9.85 -3.05
N LEU A 74 -3.75 -10.63 -1.98
CA LEU A 74 -2.85 -11.77 -1.74
C LEU A 74 -3.21 -12.99 -2.61
N GLU A 75 -4.35 -13.00 -3.27
CA GLU A 75 -4.86 -14.13 -4.05
C GLU A 75 -4.55 -14.00 -5.56
N THR A 76 -3.74 -13.03 -5.96
CA THR A 76 -3.29 -12.89 -7.34
C THR A 76 -2.33 -14.00 -7.74
N THR A 77 -2.37 -14.43 -9.00
CA THR A 77 -1.32 -15.29 -9.58
C THR A 77 -0.03 -14.51 -9.78
N VAL A 78 1.09 -15.19 -10.05
CA VAL A 78 2.36 -14.52 -10.38
C VAL A 78 2.22 -13.72 -11.68
N GLU A 79 1.50 -14.25 -12.67
CA GLU A 79 1.24 -13.55 -13.92
C GLU A 79 0.45 -12.25 -13.71
N GLU A 80 -0.62 -12.29 -12.90
CA GLU A 80 -1.39 -11.11 -12.52
C GLU A 80 -0.52 -10.09 -11.76
N HIS A 81 0.30 -10.56 -10.81
CA HIS A 81 1.24 -9.71 -10.09
C HIS A 81 2.20 -8.99 -11.03
N LEU A 82 2.83 -9.71 -11.95
CA LEU A 82 3.74 -9.11 -12.93
C LEU A 82 3.03 -8.14 -13.87
N ALA A 83 1.78 -8.43 -14.27
CA ALA A 83 0.99 -7.51 -15.09
C ALA A 83 0.64 -6.21 -14.36
N ILE A 84 0.44 -6.27 -13.04
CA ILE A 84 0.18 -5.09 -12.20
C ILE A 84 1.45 -4.21 -12.10
N TRP A 85 2.61 -4.81 -11.84
CA TRP A 85 3.80 -4.05 -11.43
C TRP A 85 4.73 -3.65 -12.58
N ARG A 86 4.73 -4.37 -13.71
CA ARG A 86 5.68 -4.15 -14.82
C ARG A 86 5.68 -2.71 -15.35
N ASP A 87 4.49 -2.14 -15.57
CA ASP A 87 4.33 -0.82 -16.18
C ASP A 87 3.87 0.25 -15.18
N ALA A 88 3.71 -0.10 -13.90
CA ALA A 88 3.23 0.83 -12.89
C ALA A 88 4.13 2.07 -12.73
N PRO A 89 5.48 1.96 -12.66
CA PRO A 89 6.36 3.12 -12.58
C PRO A 89 6.27 4.04 -13.81
N GLU A 90 6.13 3.47 -15.01
CA GLU A 90 6.07 4.22 -16.27
C GLU A 90 4.88 5.19 -16.32
N ARG A 91 3.79 4.87 -15.63
CA ARG A 91 2.59 5.72 -15.56
C ARG A 91 2.83 7.04 -14.82
N LEU A 92 3.91 7.12 -14.04
CA LEU A 92 4.25 8.31 -13.24
C LEU A 92 5.44 9.11 -13.77
N ILE A 93 6.21 8.60 -14.71
CA ILE A 93 7.42 9.26 -15.22
C ILE A 93 7.12 10.69 -15.73
N SER A 94 5.96 10.90 -16.37
CA SER A 94 5.55 12.21 -16.85
C SER A 94 5.11 13.17 -15.75
N GLN A 95 4.84 12.69 -14.55
CA GLN A 95 4.45 13.49 -13.40
C GLN A 95 5.67 13.77 -12.50
N SER A 96 6.39 12.71 -12.12
CA SER A 96 7.57 12.80 -11.25
C SER A 96 8.42 11.55 -11.39
N LEU A 97 9.74 11.75 -11.59
CA LEU A 97 10.70 10.65 -11.57
C LEU A 97 10.88 10.06 -10.16
N ASP A 98 10.79 10.87 -9.13
CA ASP A 98 10.85 10.42 -7.74
C ASP A 98 9.65 9.52 -7.40
N ALA A 99 8.43 9.93 -7.79
CA ALA A 99 7.24 9.12 -7.61
C ALA A 99 7.33 7.78 -8.38
N ALA A 100 7.83 7.81 -9.61
CA ALA A 100 8.08 6.59 -10.39
C ALA A 100 9.10 5.67 -9.70
N LEU A 101 10.15 6.24 -9.10
CA LEU A 101 11.14 5.49 -8.32
C LEU A 101 10.51 4.85 -7.08
N VAL A 102 9.66 5.58 -6.35
CA VAL A 102 8.92 5.05 -5.17
C VAL A 102 8.09 3.84 -5.57
N VAL A 103 7.30 3.94 -6.64
CA VAL A 103 6.45 2.83 -7.14
C VAL A 103 7.29 1.64 -7.58
N SER A 104 8.41 1.87 -8.30
CA SER A 104 9.34 0.82 -8.70
C SER A 104 9.94 0.10 -7.49
N MET A 105 10.39 0.84 -6.47
CA MET A 105 10.95 0.26 -5.24
C MET A 105 9.90 -0.55 -4.47
N HIS A 106 8.65 -0.08 -4.43
CA HIS A 106 7.55 -0.79 -3.78
C HIS A 106 7.24 -2.11 -4.50
N GLY A 107 6.98 -2.07 -5.81
CA GLY A 107 6.69 -3.26 -6.62
C GLY A 107 7.80 -4.30 -6.58
N ARG A 108 9.08 -3.85 -6.63
CA ARG A 108 10.22 -4.75 -6.45
C ARG A 108 10.23 -5.42 -5.08
N SER A 109 9.96 -4.67 -4.00
CA SER A 109 9.93 -5.23 -2.63
C SER A 109 8.84 -6.31 -2.49
N LEU A 110 7.66 -6.08 -3.05
CA LEU A 110 6.57 -7.07 -3.07
C LEU A 110 6.95 -8.30 -3.91
N SER A 111 7.62 -8.11 -5.06
CA SER A 111 8.09 -9.21 -5.90
C SER A 111 9.16 -10.05 -5.19
N GLN A 112 10.04 -9.43 -4.40
CA GLN A 112 11.03 -10.14 -3.58
C GLN A 112 10.37 -11.02 -2.52
N LEU A 113 9.35 -10.51 -1.80
CA LEU A 113 8.59 -11.30 -0.84
C LEU A 113 7.92 -12.49 -1.51
N ARG A 114 7.33 -12.27 -2.67
CA ARG A 114 6.63 -13.31 -3.42
C ARG A 114 7.60 -14.37 -3.94
N ALA A 115 8.75 -13.97 -4.49
CA ALA A 115 9.78 -14.87 -4.97
C ALA A 115 10.31 -15.81 -3.87
N ALA A 116 10.49 -15.28 -2.65
CA ALA A 116 10.91 -16.07 -1.49
C ALA A 116 9.92 -17.19 -1.10
N ALA A 117 8.64 -17.05 -1.47
CA ALA A 117 7.58 -18.03 -1.24
C ALA A 117 7.24 -18.87 -2.48
N SER A 118 7.85 -18.59 -3.63
CA SER A 118 7.57 -19.24 -4.91
C SER A 118 8.68 -20.23 -5.29
N GLY A 119 8.39 -21.12 -6.24
CA GLY A 119 9.37 -22.08 -6.79
C GLY A 119 9.22 -22.24 -8.30
N GLY A 120 10.18 -22.90 -8.91
CA GLY A 120 10.12 -23.25 -10.34
C GLY A 120 10.04 -22.03 -11.27
N GLU A 121 9.13 -22.07 -12.23
CA GLU A 121 8.94 -21.02 -13.23
C GLU A 121 8.47 -19.70 -12.62
N ASP A 122 7.61 -19.75 -11.63
CA ASP A 122 7.11 -18.55 -10.93
C ASP A 122 8.26 -17.76 -10.27
N ALA A 123 9.15 -18.46 -9.57
CA ALA A 123 10.32 -17.82 -8.96
C ALA A 123 11.24 -17.19 -10.03
N ARG A 124 11.46 -17.88 -11.15
CA ARG A 124 12.29 -17.37 -12.27
C ARG A 124 11.71 -16.08 -12.85
N LEU A 125 10.41 -16.04 -13.13
CA LEU A 125 9.73 -14.87 -13.67
C LEU A 125 9.78 -13.67 -12.71
N LEU A 126 9.64 -13.92 -11.41
CA LEU A 126 9.74 -12.88 -10.38
C LEU A 126 11.17 -12.35 -10.26
N GLU A 127 12.19 -13.22 -10.31
CA GLU A 127 13.61 -12.83 -10.31
C GLU A 127 13.97 -11.97 -11.52
N GLU A 128 13.47 -12.31 -12.71
CA GLU A 128 13.64 -11.49 -13.91
C GLU A 128 13.03 -10.08 -13.75
N HIS A 129 11.84 -10.01 -13.19
CA HIS A 129 11.19 -8.73 -12.89
C HIS A 129 11.98 -7.92 -11.83
N ILE A 130 12.43 -8.56 -10.76
CA ILE A 130 13.27 -7.93 -9.72
C ILE A 130 14.54 -7.33 -10.33
N ALA A 131 15.20 -8.06 -11.23
CA ALA A 131 16.40 -7.58 -11.90
C ALA A 131 16.10 -6.37 -12.82
N ALA A 132 15.02 -6.42 -13.59
CA ALA A 132 14.59 -5.31 -14.44
C ALA A 132 14.25 -4.04 -13.62
N GLU A 133 13.55 -4.20 -12.50
CA GLU A 133 13.26 -3.06 -11.60
C GLU A 133 14.53 -2.53 -10.92
N GLN A 134 15.50 -3.37 -10.61
CA GLN A 134 16.78 -2.91 -10.08
C GLN A 134 17.55 -2.05 -11.08
N GLU A 135 17.55 -2.43 -12.36
CA GLU A 135 18.15 -1.63 -13.43
C GLU A 135 17.42 -0.30 -13.60
N ARG A 136 16.08 -0.32 -13.66
CA ARG A 136 15.24 0.90 -13.72
C ARG A 136 15.56 1.85 -12.57
N GLN A 137 15.62 1.35 -11.34
CA GLN A 137 15.96 2.14 -10.15
C GLN A 137 17.35 2.74 -10.23
N GLY A 138 18.33 2.03 -10.77
CA GLY A 138 19.67 2.56 -11.03
C GLY A 138 19.63 3.77 -11.96
N LEU A 139 18.94 3.66 -13.08
CA LEU A 139 18.77 4.75 -14.07
C LEU A 139 18.01 5.95 -13.51
N LEU A 140 16.94 5.73 -12.76
CA LEU A 140 16.16 6.81 -12.15
C LEU A 140 16.98 7.54 -11.09
N ARG A 141 17.68 6.81 -10.21
CA ARG A 141 18.55 7.41 -9.19
C ARG A 141 19.69 8.24 -9.80
N GLU A 142 20.32 7.77 -10.86
CA GLU A 142 21.35 8.51 -11.58
C GLU A 142 20.80 9.85 -12.11
N ARG A 143 19.61 9.84 -12.74
CA ARG A 143 18.96 11.04 -13.27
C ARG A 143 18.56 12.04 -12.18
N LEU A 144 18.16 11.52 -11.01
CA LEU A 144 17.75 12.31 -9.86
C LEU A 144 18.94 12.80 -9.00
N GLY A 145 20.14 12.27 -9.22
CA GLY A 145 21.28 12.50 -8.33
C GLY A 145 21.04 11.96 -6.92
N MET A 146 20.15 10.96 -6.77
CA MET A 146 19.74 10.40 -5.49
C MET A 146 20.75 9.35 -5.01
N SER A 147 21.25 9.51 -3.80
CA SER A 147 22.12 8.51 -3.18
C SER A 147 21.38 7.23 -2.82
N GLU A 148 22.13 6.14 -2.68
CA GLU A 148 21.55 4.86 -2.25
C GLU A 148 20.92 4.93 -0.86
N ALA A 149 21.54 5.68 0.06
CA ALA A 149 21.03 5.87 1.40
C ALA A 149 19.68 6.64 1.42
N GLN A 150 19.52 7.63 0.54
CA GLN A 150 18.25 8.34 0.38
C GLN A 150 17.17 7.42 -0.19
N ALA A 151 17.48 6.67 -1.26
CA ALA A 151 16.55 5.73 -1.86
C ALA A 151 16.10 4.65 -0.86
N GLU A 152 17.03 4.08 -0.08
CA GLU A 152 16.70 3.08 0.93
C GLU A 152 15.82 3.67 2.07
N ARG A 153 16.09 4.88 2.50
CA ARG A 153 15.23 5.58 3.47
C ARG A 153 13.82 5.77 2.92
N THR A 154 13.68 6.28 1.70
CA THR A 154 12.39 6.48 1.03
C THR A 154 11.64 5.15 0.85
N ARG A 155 12.35 4.09 0.46
CA ARG A 155 11.76 2.74 0.35
C ARG A 155 11.20 2.25 1.71
N ARG A 156 11.94 2.44 2.81
CA ARG A 156 11.49 2.07 4.16
C ARG A 156 10.33 2.93 4.63
N GLN A 157 10.35 4.22 4.35
CA GLN A 157 9.22 5.12 4.63
C GLN A 157 7.97 4.66 3.89
N MET A 158 8.08 4.39 2.58
CA MET A 158 6.96 3.88 1.78
C MET A 158 6.39 2.58 2.36
N TRP A 159 7.28 1.64 2.71
CA TRP A 159 6.90 0.36 3.34
C TRP A 159 6.15 0.56 4.66
N THR A 160 6.56 1.57 5.43
CA THR A 160 5.91 1.93 6.70
C THR A 160 4.51 2.48 6.46
N TRP A 161 4.34 3.43 5.54
CA TRP A 161 3.03 4.04 5.26
C TRP A 161 2.05 3.03 4.64
N ASP A 162 2.52 2.18 3.75
CA ASP A 162 1.76 1.06 3.21
C ASP A 162 1.29 0.11 4.32
N GLY A 163 2.21 -0.37 5.16
CA GLY A 163 1.87 -1.25 6.27
C GLY A 163 0.90 -0.62 7.28
N MET A 164 1.06 0.67 7.60
CA MET A 164 0.10 1.40 8.44
C MET A 164 -1.29 1.46 7.80
N SER A 165 -1.37 1.79 6.53
CA SER A 165 -2.64 1.88 5.80
C SER A 165 -3.33 0.52 5.68
N LEU A 166 -2.58 -0.55 5.43
CA LEU A 166 -3.09 -1.93 5.44
C LEU A 166 -3.64 -2.31 6.81
N ALA A 167 -2.90 -2.02 7.89
CA ALA A 167 -3.34 -2.31 9.24
C ALA A 167 -4.64 -1.59 9.61
N LEU A 168 -4.79 -0.33 9.21
CA LEU A 168 -6.00 0.44 9.40
C LEU A 168 -7.17 -0.11 8.56
N CYS A 169 -6.95 -0.34 7.26
CA CYS A 169 -7.99 -0.82 6.36
C CYS A 169 -8.49 -2.23 6.71
N LEU A 170 -7.58 -3.13 7.07
CA LEU A 170 -7.87 -4.54 7.38
C LEU A 170 -8.10 -4.80 8.86
N ASP A 171 -8.00 -3.76 9.69
CA ASP A 171 -8.23 -3.84 11.14
C ASP A 171 -7.29 -4.84 11.84
N TRP A 172 -6.00 -4.82 11.47
CA TRP A 172 -5.02 -5.67 12.12
C TRP A 172 -4.66 -5.15 13.54
N ARG A 173 -4.88 -5.99 14.55
CA ARG A 173 -4.77 -5.59 15.96
C ARG A 173 -4.10 -6.66 16.83
N PRO A 174 -3.02 -6.35 17.55
CA PRO A 174 -2.13 -5.19 17.37
C PRO A 174 -1.30 -5.33 16.09
N PHE A 175 -0.63 -4.28 15.67
CA PHE A 175 0.24 -4.32 14.50
C PHE A 175 1.57 -3.61 14.79
N THR A 176 2.68 -4.28 14.47
CA THR A 176 4.03 -3.75 14.63
C THR A 176 4.71 -3.65 13.27
N LEU A 177 5.26 -2.49 12.97
CA LEU A 177 6.10 -2.21 11.81
C LEU A 177 7.55 -2.20 12.24
N ALA A 178 8.32 -3.16 11.76
CA ALA A 178 9.75 -3.23 12.03
C ALA A 178 10.56 -2.34 11.08
N ASP A 179 11.77 -1.99 11.50
CA ASP A 179 12.76 -1.30 10.68
C ASP A 179 12.30 0.08 10.14
N VAL A 180 11.48 0.79 10.88
CA VAL A 180 11.01 2.14 10.52
C VAL A 180 12.18 3.13 10.65
N PRO A 181 12.47 3.93 9.58
CA PRO A 181 13.60 4.84 9.60
C PRO A 181 13.34 6.04 10.50
N SER A 182 14.27 6.30 11.41
CA SER A 182 14.33 7.49 12.24
C SER A 182 15.68 8.21 12.07
N ARG A 183 15.85 9.37 12.71
CA ARG A 183 17.14 10.08 12.70
C ARG A 183 18.23 9.36 13.49
N ASP A 184 17.82 8.51 14.45
CA ASP A 184 18.73 7.77 15.32
C ASP A 184 18.97 6.33 14.85
N GLY A 185 18.41 5.93 13.69
CA GLY A 185 18.50 4.59 13.13
C GLY A 185 17.14 3.97 12.88
N LEU A 186 17.10 2.64 12.85
CA LEU A 186 15.86 1.89 12.64
C LEU A 186 15.22 1.55 14.00
N LEU A 187 13.89 1.58 14.04
CA LEU A 187 13.12 1.24 15.23
C LEU A 187 11.80 0.57 14.83
N ASP A 188 11.15 -0.04 15.79
CA ASP A 188 9.82 -0.59 15.61
C ASP A 188 8.76 0.46 15.98
N LEU A 189 7.66 0.44 15.23
CA LEU A 189 6.51 1.31 15.44
C LEU A 189 5.27 0.43 15.67
N GLU A 190 4.55 0.69 16.76
CA GLU A 190 3.35 -0.06 17.14
C GLU A 190 2.08 0.74 16.84
N LEU A 191 1.10 0.06 16.24
CA LEU A 191 -0.28 0.52 16.13
C LEU A 191 -1.15 -0.28 17.10
N ARG A 192 -1.85 0.44 17.97
CA ARG A 192 -2.81 -0.14 18.93
C ARG A 192 -4.15 0.58 18.83
N HIS A 193 -5.22 -0.17 18.68
CA HIS A 193 -6.58 0.38 18.66
C HIS A 193 -7.10 0.56 20.09
N ARG A 194 -7.85 1.65 20.30
CA ARG A 194 -8.61 1.90 21.53
C ARG A 194 -10.07 1.52 21.36
N ASP A 195 -10.79 1.37 22.47
CA ASP A 195 -12.21 1.03 22.47
C ASP A 195 -13.11 2.14 21.86
N ASP A 196 -12.63 3.39 21.82
CA ASP A 196 -13.30 4.53 21.20
C ASP A 196 -13.12 4.60 19.68
N GLY A 197 -12.37 3.63 19.09
CA GLY A 197 -12.09 3.55 17.66
C GLY A 197 -10.87 4.36 17.21
N SER A 198 -10.19 5.10 18.10
CA SER A 198 -8.92 5.74 17.79
C SER A 198 -7.76 4.74 17.76
N CYS A 199 -6.67 5.10 17.08
CA CYS A 199 -5.44 4.30 17.00
C CYS A 199 -4.29 5.03 17.68
N VAL A 200 -3.64 4.38 18.63
CA VAL A 200 -2.39 4.86 19.23
C VAL A 200 -1.22 4.43 18.36
N VAL A 201 -0.31 5.35 18.09
CA VAL A 201 0.94 5.11 17.38
C VAL A 201 2.12 5.42 18.30
N ASP A 202 3.01 4.46 18.50
CA ASP A 202 4.16 4.57 19.38
C ASP A 202 5.43 3.94 18.75
N PRO A 203 6.54 4.70 18.64
CA PRO A 203 6.68 6.13 18.90
C PRO A 203 5.95 7.00 17.85
N TRP A 204 5.54 8.21 18.24
CA TRP A 204 4.81 9.14 17.39
C TRP A 204 5.65 9.69 16.24
N PRO A 205 5.27 9.44 14.96
CA PRO A 205 6.10 9.82 13.84
C PRO A 205 5.64 11.11 13.11
N PHE A 206 4.51 11.68 13.48
CA PHE A 206 3.88 12.78 12.75
C PHE A 206 4.24 14.15 13.37
N ALA A 207 4.10 15.21 12.54
CA ALA A 207 4.36 16.58 12.96
C ALA A 207 3.33 17.11 13.97
N ASP A 208 2.05 16.80 13.71
CA ASP A 208 0.91 17.25 14.50
C ASP A 208 0.17 16.09 15.16
N ALA A 209 -0.61 16.37 16.19
CA ALA A 209 -1.49 15.41 16.86
C ALA A 209 -2.86 16.06 17.17
N PRO A 210 -4.00 15.36 16.99
CA PRO A 210 -4.12 14.04 16.34
C PRO A 210 -3.99 14.13 14.82
N VAL A 211 -3.64 13.03 14.17
CA VAL A 211 -3.68 12.89 12.71
C VAL A 211 -4.98 12.20 12.31
N ARG A 212 -5.71 12.80 11.36
CA ARG A 212 -6.94 12.26 10.81
C ARG A 212 -6.74 11.87 9.35
N VAL A 213 -7.00 10.61 9.03
CA VAL A 213 -6.87 10.08 7.67
C VAL A 213 -8.13 9.31 7.29
N HIS A 214 -8.35 9.12 5.99
CA HIS A 214 -9.54 8.43 5.51
C HIS A 214 -9.29 7.75 4.17
N CYS A 215 -10.15 6.79 3.87
CA CYS A 215 -10.24 6.18 2.54
C CYS A 215 -11.69 5.83 2.21
N GLU A 216 -11.95 5.51 0.94
CA GLU A 216 -13.26 5.09 0.47
C GLU A 216 -13.30 3.56 0.34
N ALA A 217 -14.43 2.97 0.66
CA ALA A 217 -14.72 1.54 0.53
C ALA A 217 -16.10 1.33 -0.08
N ARG A 218 -16.40 0.11 -0.48
CA ARG A 218 -17.74 -0.34 -0.86
C ARG A 218 -18.21 -1.43 0.08
N ARG A 219 -19.41 -1.29 0.64
CA ARG A 219 -19.99 -2.33 1.48
C ARG A 219 -20.80 -3.29 0.66
N LEU A 220 -20.35 -4.53 0.60
CA LEU A 220 -21.03 -5.64 -0.05
C LEU A 220 -21.82 -6.44 0.98
N GLN A 221 -23.06 -6.79 0.65
CA GLN A 221 -23.90 -7.59 1.52
C GLN A 221 -23.98 -9.04 1.04
N GLY A 222 -23.87 -9.97 1.99
CA GLY A 222 -23.90 -11.40 1.70
C GLY A 222 -22.67 -11.91 0.96
N THR A 223 -22.85 -13.07 0.34
CA THR A 223 -21.85 -13.74 -0.50
C THR A 223 -22.42 -14.03 -1.88
N TYR A 224 -21.56 -14.15 -2.87
CA TYR A 224 -21.94 -14.30 -4.27
C TYR A 224 -21.49 -15.66 -4.80
N ARG A 225 -22.29 -16.27 -5.67
CA ARG A 225 -21.96 -17.52 -6.37
C ARG A 225 -21.63 -17.34 -7.84
N ASP A 226 -21.98 -16.16 -8.35
CA ASP A 226 -21.82 -15.79 -9.75
C ASP A 226 -20.97 -14.51 -9.86
N PRO A 227 -19.90 -14.50 -10.70
CA PRO A 227 -19.07 -13.33 -10.92
C PRO A 227 -19.83 -12.10 -11.42
N LEU A 228 -20.89 -12.30 -12.24
CA LEU A 228 -21.69 -11.18 -12.75
C LEU A 228 -22.49 -10.53 -11.62
N ALA A 229 -23.14 -11.35 -10.77
CA ALA A 229 -23.85 -10.84 -9.59
C ALA A 229 -22.95 -10.06 -8.63
N LEU A 230 -21.69 -10.51 -8.42
CA LEU A 230 -20.71 -9.77 -7.64
C LEU A 230 -20.40 -8.40 -8.28
N ARG A 231 -20.13 -8.35 -9.59
CA ARG A 231 -19.81 -7.11 -10.32
C ARG A 231 -20.97 -6.12 -10.29
N GLU A 232 -22.19 -6.60 -10.48
CA GLU A 232 -23.40 -5.78 -10.40
C GLU A 232 -23.59 -5.21 -8.98
N ALA A 233 -23.45 -6.04 -7.96
CA ALA A 233 -23.54 -5.60 -6.56
C ALA A 233 -22.43 -4.60 -6.22
N PHE A 234 -21.20 -4.83 -6.67
CA PHE A 234 -20.08 -3.92 -6.48
C PHE A 234 -20.31 -2.57 -7.17
N GLY A 235 -20.80 -2.59 -8.42
CA GLY A 235 -21.15 -1.38 -9.16
C GLY A 235 -22.28 -0.58 -8.52
N ALA A 236 -23.28 -1.26 -7.94
CA ALA A 236 -24.43 -0.65 -7.27
C ALA A 236 -24.14 -0.22 -5.83
N ALA A 237 -23.09 -0.75 -5.20
CA ALA A 237 -22.75 -0.44 -3.80
C ALA A 237 -22.36 1.04 -3.64
N ARG A 238 -22.99 1.70 -2.66
CA ARG A 238 -22.63 3.09 -2.33
C ARG A 238 -21.25 3.14 -1.68
N PRO A 239 -20.42 4.15 -2.02
CA PRO A 239 -19.19 4.40 -1.30
C PRO A 239 -19.44 4.62 0.19
N VAL A 240 -18.56 4.09 1.02
CA VAL A 240 -18.52 4.27 2.47
C VAL A 240 -17.18 4.88 2.80
N ARG A 241 -17.17 6.03 3.47
CA ARG A 241 -15.94 6.65 3.95
C ARG A 241 -15.52 6.01 5.27
N LEU A 242 -14.31 5.49 5.30
CA LEU A 242 -13.64 4.99 6.50
C LEU A 242 -12.74 6.11 7.03
N GLU A 243 -12.94 6.49 8.27
CA GLU A 243 -12.16 7.55 8.92
C GLU A 243 -11.38 6.97 10.10
N TYR A 244 -10.12 7.39 10.23
CA TYR A 244 -9.22 6.94 11.27
C TYR A 244 -8.62 8.14 11.99
N VAL A 245 -8.55 8.07 13.31
CA VAL A 245 -7.91 9.07 14.17
C VAL A 245 -6.70 8.44 14.81
N LEU A 246 -5.52 8.98 14.52
CA LEU A 246 -4.25 8.53 15.09
C LEU A 246 -3.83 9.49 16.20
N GLU A 247 -3.39 8.96 17.32
CA GLU A 247 -2.96 9.71 18.50
C GLU A 247 -1.63 9.16 19.04
N PRO A 248 -0.81 10.00 19.68
CA PRO A 248 0.37 9.52 20.41
C PRO A 248 -0.03 8.65 21.62
N ALA A 249 0.92 7.83 22.09
CA ALA A 249 0.77 6.99 23.28
C ALA A 249 0.60 7.79 24.56
#